data_07952913331a96a584efb3a46aadbc67
#
_entry.id   07952913331a96a584efb3a46aadbc67
#
_cell.length_a   1.000
_cell.length_b   1.000
_cell.length_c   1.000
_cell.angle_alpha   90.00
_cell.angle_beta   90.00
_cell.angle_gamma   90.00
#
_symmetry.space_group_name_H-M   'P 1'
#
loop_
_entity.id
_entity.type
_entity.pdbx_description
1 polymer ?
#
loop_
_entity_poly.entity_id
_entity_poly.type
_entity_poly.pdbx_seq_one_letter_code
_entity_poly.pdbx_strand_id
1 'polypeptide(L)'
;MASLSAEATSRLAARAAMDKNADDVVILDLRGLSSVADFFLVASARSTTQADTIVEAVRMALKAAGTRPRHQEGSAESGWLLLDYVDVIVHVFVGATRHFYSLERLWGDAPLLALERGAAAGD
;
A
#
# COMPACT_ATOMS: atom_id res chain seq x y z
N MET A 1 9.83 -13.42 19.07
CA MET A 1 8.93 -13.52 17.94
C MET A 1 9.45 -12.75 16.76
N ALA A 2 9.52 -13.37 15.64
CA ALA A 2 10.08 -12.71 14.47
C ALA A 2 9.08 -11.72 13.89
N SER A 3 9.54 -10.55 13.52
CA SER A 3 8.70 -9.62 12.82
C SER A 3 8.64 -10.02 11.36
N LEU A 4 7.65 -9.52 10.65
CA LEU A 4 7.55 -9.75 9.22
C LEU A 4 8.69 -9.03 8.52
N SER A 5 9.18 -9.62 7.43
CA SER A 5 10.09 -8.92 6.55
C SER A 5 9.35 -7.77 5.89
N ALA A 6 10.09 -6.82 5.34
CA ALA A 6 9.48 -5.72 4.62
C ALA A 6 8.66 -6.23 3.42
N GLU A 7 9.18 -7.23 2.72
CA GLU A 7 8.43 -7.78 1.59
C GLU A 7 7.14 -8.45 2.06
N ALA A 8 7.19 -9.23 3.13
CA ALA A 8 5.98 -9.88 3.66
C ALA A 8 4.97 -8.85 4.14
N THR A 9 5.44 -7.77 4.77
CA THR A 9 4.59 -6.68 5.21
C THR A 9 3.88 -6.05 4.01
N SER A 10 4.61 -5.77 2.94
CA SER A 10 4.02 -5.14 1.77
C SER A 10 3.00 -6.05 1.09
N ARG A 11 3.27 -7.36 1.04
CA ARG A 11 2.33 -8.30 0.42
C ARG A 11 1.07 -8.46 1.26
N LEU A 12 1.19 -8.49 2.58
CA LEU A 12 0.03 -8.58 3.46
C LEU A 12 -0.83 -7.32 3.33
N ALA A 13 -0.19 -6.15 3.27
CA ALA A 13 -0.91 -4.90 3.07
C ALA A 13 -1.63 -4.88 1.72
N ALA A 14 -0.97 -5.37 0.67
CA ALA A 14 -1.57 -5.41 -0.66
C ALA A 14 -2.79 -6.32 -0.67
N ARG A 15 -2.70 -7.47 -0.03
CA ARG A 15 -3.83 -8.39 0.04
C ARG A 15 -5.00 -7.75 0.78
N ALA A 16 -4.74 -7.07 1.89
CA ALA A 16 -5.79 -6.41 2.64
C ALA A 16 -6.48 -5.34 1.80
N ALA A 17 -5.69 -4.58 1.02
CA ALA A 17 -6.26 -3.57 0.14
C ALA A 17 -7.11 -4.20 -0.97
N MET A 18 -6.62 -5.28 -1.57
CA MET A 18 -7.35 -5.97 -2.62
C MET A 18 -8.65 -6.59 -2.09
N ASP A 19 -8.65 -7.05 -0.85
CA ASP A 19 -9.86 -7.60 -0.22
C ASP A 19 -10.95 -6.55 -0.08
N LYS A 20 -10.58 -5.28 -0.11
CA LYS A 20 -11.56 -4.18 -0.06
C LYS A 20 -11.73 -3.54 -1.44
N ASN A 21 -11.40 -4.28 -2.47
CA ASN A 21 -11.64 -3.88 -3.87
C ASN A 21 -10.84 -2.66 -4.30
N ALA A 22 -9.67 -2.44 -3.71
CA ALA A 22 -8.79 -1.36 -4.16
C ALA A 22 -8.41 -1.61 -5.63
N ASP A 23 -8.28 -0.54 -6.39
CA ASP A 23 -7.90 -0.62 -7.79
C ASP A 23 -6.40 -0.41 -7.95
N ASP A 24 -5.85 -0.98 -9.00
CA ASP A 24 -4.47 -0.73 -9.43
C ASP A 24 -3.46 -0.86 -8.30
N VAL A 25 -3.57 -1.94 -7.53
CA VAL A 25 -2.66 -2.18 -6.41
C VAL A 25 -1.31 -2.65 -6.97
N VAL A 26 -0.26 -1.91 -6.64
CA VAL A 26 1.11 -2.28 -7.04
C VAL A 26 2.05 -2.15 -5.85
N ILE A 27 3.10 -2.96 -5.84
CA ILE A 27 4.19 -2.83 -4.89
C ILE A 27 5.43 -2.48 -5.69
N LEU A 28 6.01 -1.33 -5.38
CA LEU A 28 7.26 -0.90 -5.99
C LEU A 28 8.41 -1.37 -5.11
N ASP A 29 9.34 -2.09 -5.69
CA ASP A 29 10.54 -2.57 -4.98
C ASP A 29 11.59 -1.48 -5.10
N LEU A 30 11.83 -0.77 -4.01
CA LEU A 30 12.76 0.35 -3.97
C LEU A 30 14.10 -0.02 -3.34
N ARG A 31 14.32 -1.29 -3.07
CA ARG A 31 15.59 -1.71 -2.46
C ARG A 31 16.73 -1.39 -3.42
N GLY A 32 17.72 -0.69 -2.91
CA GLY A 32 18.85 -0.27 -3.74
C GLY A 32 18.60 0.99 -4.56
N LEU A 33 17.35 1.50 -4.57
CA LEU A 33 16.99 2.71 -5.32
C LEU A 33 16.64 3.88 -4.43
N SER A 34 16.26 3.61 -3.19
CA SER A 34 15.83 4.66 -2.28
C SER A 34 16.30 4.36 -0.87
N SER A 35 16.65 5.42 -0.14
CA SER A 35 16.96 5.29 1.28
C SER A 35 15.74 5.55 2.16
N VAL A 36 14.60 5.91 1.55
CA VAL A 36 13.40 6.26 2.30
C VAL A 36 12.67 5.02 2.77
N ALA A 37 12.53 4.05 1.90
CA ALA A 37 11.82 2.81 2.23
C ALA A 37 12.26 1.71 1.28
N ASP A 38 12.00 0.46 1.67
CA ASP A 38 12.30 -0.69 0.82
C ASP A 38 11.18 -0.92 -0.20
N PHE A 39 9.94 -0.64 0.19
CA PHE A 39 8.80 -0.86 -0.69
C PHE A 39 7.77 0.24 -0.54
N PHE A 40 7.14 0.60 -1.65
CA PHE A 40 5.91 1.40 -1.62
C PHE A 40 4.77 0.50 -2.08
N LEU A 41 3.70 0.49 -1.31
CA LEU A 41 2.44 -0.09 -1.77
C LEU A 41 1.58 1.07 -2.24
N VAL A 42 1.09 1.01 -3.45
CA VAL A 42 0.24 2.05 -4.01
C VAL A 42 -1.09 1.44 -4.41
N ALA A 43 -2.17 2.02 -3.96
CA ALA A 43 -3.52 1.53 -4.24
C ALA A 43 -4.44 2.71 -4.51
N SER A 44 -5.51 2.47 -5.25
CA SER A 44 -6.48 3.50 -5.58
C SER A 44 -7.86 3.14 -5.05
N ALA A 45 -8.59 4.13 -4.60
CA ALA A 45 -9.96 4.00 -4.16
C ALA A 45 -10.86 4.85 -5.06
N ARG A 46 -12.11 4.44 -5.21
CA ARG A 46 -13.06 5.19 -6.04
C ARG A 46 -13.83 6.23 -5.25
N SER A 47 -13.76 6.15 -3.93
CA SER A 47 -14.47 7.10 -3.05
C SER A 47 -13.70 7.30 -1.77
N THR A 48 -14.04 8.36 -1.04
CA THR A 48 -13.41 8.61 0.25
C THR A 48 -13.77 7.51 1.25
N THR A 49 -15.00 7.01 1.21
CA THR A 49 -15.41 5.93 2.09
C THR A 49 -14.59 4.67 1.82
N GLN A 50 -14.39 4.34 0.56
CA GLN A 50 -13.59 3.17 0.21
C GLN A 50 -12.13 3.35 0.65
N ALA A 51 -11.59 4.56 0.50
CA ALA A 51 -10.21 4.82 0.91
C ALA A 51 -10.04 4.58 2.41
N ASP A 52 -10.98 5.06 3.23
CA ASP A 52 -10.91 4.84 4.67
C ASP A 52 -11.04 3.35 4.99
N THR A 53 -11.89 2.63 4.27
CA THR A 53 -12.05 1.18 4.45
C THR A 53 -10.76 0.43 4.12
N ILE A 54 -10.10 0.83 3.02
CA ILE A 54 -8.84 0.20 2.61
C ILE A 54 -7.76 0.44 3.69
N VAL A 55 -7.63 1.68 4.15
CA VAL A 55 -6.63 2.02 5.16
C VAL A 55 -6.88 1.24 6.44
N GLU A 56 -8.14 1.16 6.86
CA GLU A 56 -8.46 0.43 8.08
C GLU A 56 -8.17 -1.06 7.92
N ALA A 57 -8.48 -1.65 6.77
CA ALA A 57 -8.20 -3.05 6.52
C ALA A 57 -6.71 -3.34 6.56
N VAL A 58 -5.90 -2.46 5.98
CA VAL A 58 -4.44 -2.61 6.00
C VAL A 58 -3.94 -2.52 7.44
N ARG A 59 -4.41 -1.52 8.20
CA ARG A 59 -3.99 -1.36 9.58
C ARG A 59 -4.35 -2.56 10.43
N MET A 60 -5.54 -3.10 10.26
CA MET A 60 -6.00 -4.25 11.04
C MET A 60 -5.20 -5.50 10.69
N ALA A 61 -4.95 -5.72 9.40
CA ALA A 61 -4.20 -6.89 8.97
C ALA A 61 -2.77 -6.86 9.52
N LEU A 62 -2.13 -5.70 9.46
CA LEU A 62 -0.75 -5.58 9.93
C LEU A 62 -0.69 -5.60 11.46
N LYS A 63 -1.69 -5.05 12.13
CA LYS A 63 -1.76 -5.12 13.59
C LYS A 63 -1.87 -6.57 14.06
N ALA A 64 -2.70 -7.35 13.37
CA ALA A 64 -2.84 -8.77 13.68
C ALA A 64 -1.52 -9.52 13.51
N ALA A 65 -0.67 -9.04 12.62
CA ALA A 65 0.64 -9.63 12.39
C ALA A 65 1.74 -9.00 13.27
N GLY A 66 1.35 -8.12 14.19
CA GLY A 66 2.28 -7.55 15.17
C GLY A 66 2.95 -6.25 14.72
N THR A 67 2.44 -5.60 13.69
CA THR A 67 3.06 -4.40 13.13
C THR A 67 2.09 -3.23 13.16
N ARG A 68 2.55 -2.07 13.61
CA ARG A 68 1.76 -0.85 13.62
C ARG A 68 2.47 0.24 12.84
N PRO A 69 1.72 1.18 12.25
CA PRO A 69 2.38 2.26 11.54
C PRO A 69 3.07 3.19 12.53
N ARG A 70 4.25 3.65 12.16
CA ARG A 70 4.95 4.66 12.92
C ARG A 70 4.24 6.00 12.80
N HIS A 71 3.58 6.23 11.67
CA HIS A 71 3.06 7.53 11.33
C HIS A 71 1.96 7.37 10.28
N GLN A 72 0.94 8.21 10.35
CA GLN A 72 -0.11 8.25 9.36
C GLN A 72 -0.33 9.70 8.97
N GLU A 73 -0.45 9.97 7.67
CA GLU A 73 -0.66 11.32 7.17
C GLU A 73 -1.77 11.34 6.14
N GLY A 74 -2.32 12.52 5.94
CA GLY A 74 -3.31 12.75 4.91
C GLY A 74 -4.70 12.37 5.34
N SER A 75 -5.63 12.47 4.42
CA SER A 75 -7.03 12.14 4.68
C SER A 75 -7.66 11.71 3.37
N ALA A 76 -8.79 11.02 3.46
CA ALA A 76 -9.52 10.64 2.27
C ALA A 76 -9.99 11.87 1.50
N GLU A 77 -10.36 12.94 2.21
CA GLU A 77 -10.82 14.17 1.59
C GLU A 77 -9.72 14.86 0.80
N SER A 78 -8.47 14.73 1.24
CA SER A 78 -7.36 15.33 0.50
C SER A 78 -6.99 14.52 -0.73
N GLY A 79 -7.50 13.31 -0.83
CA GLY A 79 -7.23 12.43 -1.96
C GLY A 79 -6.01 11.54 -1.79
N TRP A 80 -5.31 11.62 -0.67
CA TRP A 80 -4.08 10.87 -0.45
C TRP A 80 -3.93 10.53 1.03
N LEU A 81 -3.88 9.24 1.34
CA LEU A 81 -3.62 8.73 2.68
C LEU A 81 -2.29 7.98 2.64
N LEU A 82 -1.51 8.14 3.69
CA LEU A 82 -0.19 7.52 3.79
C LEU A 82 -0.04 6.82 5.13
N LEU A 83 0.40 5.57 5.11
CA LEU A 83 0.75 4.83 6.31
C LEU A 83 2.24 4.49 6.25
N ASP A 84 2.99 4.95 7.24
CA ASP A 84 4.44 4.76 7.28
C ASP A 84 4.78 3.62 8.23
N TYR A 85 5.22 2.50 7.68
CA TYR A 85 5.66 1.34 8.45
C TYR A 85 7.19 1.22 8.47
N VAL A 86 7.87 2.34 8.25
CA VAL A 86 9.33 2.46 8.24
C VAL A 86 9.92 1.91 6.94
N ASP A 87 9.94 0.60 6.76
CA ASP A 87 10.50 0.00 5.55
C ASP A 87 9.48 -0.12 4.42
N VAL A 88 8.21 0.05 4.75
CA VAL A 88 7.11 -0.03 3.78
C VAL A 88 6.22 1.18 3.99
N ILE A 89 5.96 1.89 2.91
CA ILE A 89 5.05 3.02 2.97
C ILE A 89 3.85 2.71 2.08
N VAL A 90 2.66 2.78 2.67
CA VAL A 90 1.41 2.48 1.98
C VAL A 90 0.80 3.79 1.53
N HIS A 91 0.49 3.90 0.25
CA HIS A 91 -0.15 5.08 -0.34
C HIS A 91 -1.52 4.68 -0.88
N VAL A 92 -2.56 5.37 -0.45
CA VAL A 92 -3.91 5.15 -0.97
C VAL A 92 -4.40 6.47 -1.57
N PHE A 93 -4.70 6.47 -2.85
CA PHE A 93 -5.18 7.64 -3.57
C PHE A 93 -6.67 7.50 -3.88
N VAL A 94 -7.37 8.62 -3.88
CA VAL A 94 -8.81 8.64 -4.19
C VAL A 94 -9.00 9.25 -5.57
N GLY A 95 -9.72 8.53 -6.43
CA GLY A 95 -10.06 9.03 -7.76
C GLY A 95 -8.82 9.30 -8.58
N ALA A 96 -8.79 10.44 -9.24
CA ALA A 96 -7.70 10.80 -10.14
C ALA A 96 -6.46 11.32 -9.45
N THR A 97 -6.47 11.44 -8.12
CA THR A 97 -5.34 12.03 -7.39
C THR A 97 -4.04 11.32 -7.67
N ARG A 98 -4.10 10.00 -7.89
CA ARG A 98 -2.92 9.20 -8.19
C ARG A 98 -2.16 9.74 -9.41
N HIS A 99 -2.89 10.26 -10.39
CA HIS A 99 -2.24 10.77 -11.60
C HIS A 99 -1.44 12.04 -11.31
N PHE A 100 -1.88 12.84 -10.35
CA PHE A 100 -1.16 14.06 -10.00
C PHE A 100 0.18 13.75 -9.38
N TYR A 101 0.24 12.74 -8.53
CA TYR A 101 1.47 12.44 -7.82
C TYR A 101 2.38 11.48 -8.60
N SER A 102 1.78 10.60 -9.41
CA SER A 102 2.53 9.75 -10.33
C SER A 102 3.73 9.04 -9.70
N LEU A 103 3.52 8.44 -8.53
CA LEU A 103 4.62 7.80 -7.83
C LEU A 103 5.28 6.72 -8.67
N GLU A 104 4.51 5.99 -9.45
CA GLU A 104 5.07 4.95 -10.30
C GLU A 104 5.99 5.54 -11.36
N ARG A 105 5.67 6.75 -11.85
CA ARG A 105 6.52 7.41 -12.83
C ARG A 105 7.79 7.92 -12.18
N LEU A 106 7.67 8.46 -10.98
CA LEU A 106 8.82 8.96 -10.25
C LEU A 106 9.84 7.85 -10.01
N TRP A 107 9.34 6.64 -9.77
CA TRP A 107 10.17 5.48 -9.54
C TRP A 107 10.11 4.51 -10.71
N GLY A 108 10.14 5.04 -11.93
CA GLY A 108 9.93 4.24 -13.13
C GLY A 108 10.88 3.07 -13.30
N ASP A 109 12.08 3.15 -12.70
CA ASP A 109 13.03 2.06 -12.77
C ASP A 109 12.79 0.99 -11.71
N ALA A 110 11.87 1.21 -10.78
CA ALA A 110 11.64 0.26 -9.72
C ALA A 110 10.88 -0.95 -10.23
N PRO A 111 11.36 -2.16 -9.94
CA PRO A 111 10.60 -3.35 -10.29
C PRO A 111 9.28 -3.40 -9.53
N LEU A 112 8.28 -3.99 -10.14
CA LEU A 112 7.02 -4.25 -9.46
C LEU A 112 7.03 -5.68 -8.97
N LEU A 113 6.63 -5.91 -7.72
CA LEU A 113 6.48 -7.26 -7.23
C LEU A 113 5.22 -7.88 -7.80
N ALA A 114 5.31 -9.12 -8.23
CA ALA A 114 4.13 -9.83 -8.71
C ALA A 114 3.16 -10.05 -7.55
N LEU A 115 1.89 -9.77 -7.75
CA LEU A 115 0.87 -9.95 -6.74
C LEU A 115 -0.04 -11.10 -7.13
N GLU A 116 -0.30 -11.96 -6.13
CA GLU A 116 -1.29 -12.99 -6.31
C GLU A 116 -2.64 -12.39 -6.03
N ARG A 117 -3.51 -12.52 -7.01
CA ARG A 117 -4.81 -12.00 -6.83
C ARG A 117 -5.63 -12.96 -6.11
N GLY A 118 -5.44 -13.13 -5.00
CA GLY A 118 -6.27 -13.86 -4.22
C GLY A 118 -6.75 -15.11 -4.83
N ALA A 119 -6.80 -16.04 -4.05
CA ALA A 119 -7.29 -17.27 -4.45
C ALA A 119 -8.51 -17.04 -5.13
N ALA A 120 -8.85 -16.06 -4.78
CA ALA A 120 -9.85 -15.64 -5.26
C ALA A 120 -9.87 -15.56 -6.59
N ALA A 121 -9.08 -15.00 -6.77
CA ALA A 121 -9.10 -14.78 -8.04
C ALA A 121 -9.21 -16.08 -8.62
N GLY A 122 -9.05 -16.69 -8.01
CA GLY A 122 -9.14 -17.64 -8.54
C GLY A 122 -9.55 -18.20 -9.02
N ASP A 123 -9.35 -17.94 -8.93
CA ASP A 123 -9.54 -18.38 -9.37
C ASP A 123 -9.77 -18.86 -9.69
#